data_90e204aff8184f70b82fe8db398d5401
#
_entry.id   90e204aff8184f70b82fe8db398d5401
#
_cell.length_a   1.000
_cell.length_b   1.000
_cell.length_c   1.000
_cell.angle_alpha   90.00
_cell.angle_beta   90.00
_cell.angle_gamma   90.00
#
_symmetry.space_group_name_H-M   'P 1'
#
loop_
_entity.id
_entity.type
_entity.pdbx_description
1 polymer ?
#
loop_
_entity_poly.entity_id
_entity_poly.type
_entity_poly.pdbx_seq_one_letter_code
_entity_poly.pdbx_strand_id
1 'polypeptide(L)'
;MIVWLASYPRSGNTLLRTVLFKTMGLESASDEVGEKKVVGLTDAARHNTGIAEIEGDWDEYCQNATQSSEVFLVKTHRPPRDNQPAIYIVRDGRKASLSYSRFHQRFTPKPHPSLLDLILGGDYYGGWSDHYRTWIGRANTLLIRYEDLVDAKKELLEKLAETVRYTGEIAPWHNPFDQLHQENPDFFRKGETTWQGDSTWTPMINAVFFHLHGDLMIELGYASPKTVAEATREIPGEWFELVEASRRFLAGKKALETICDERQAVINGLKSACDERLALIEKLSKSGK
;
A
#
# COMPACT_ATOMS: atom_id res chain seq x y z
N MET A 1 10.92 -17.38 -4.35
CA MET A 1 10.98 -16.51 -3.13
C MET A 1 10.25 -15.22 -3.42
N ILE A 2 9.34 -14.77 -2.55
CA ILE A 2 8.67 -13.46 -2.68
C ILE A 2 9.54 -12.37 -2.06
N VAL A 3 9.61 -11.20 -2.72
CA VAL A 3 10.07 -9.94 -2.13
C VAL A 3 8.91 -8.95 -2.16
N TRP A 4 8.46 -8.54 -0.99
CA TRP A 4 7.35 -7.62 -0.86
C TRP A 4 7.76 -6.18 -1.17
N LEU A 5 7.09 -5.53 -2.11
CA LEU A 5 7.19 -4.10 -2.36
C LEU A 5 6.09 -3.40 -1.56
N ALA A 6 6.41 -3.05 -0.31
CA ALA A 6 5.43 -2.59 0.66
C ALA A 6 5.47 -1.07 0.84
N SER A 7 4.32 -0.48 1.09
CA SER A 7 4.20 0.93 1.45
C SER A 7 2.80 1.25 2.00
N TYR A 8 2.69 2.28 2.82
CA TYR A 8 1.39 2.93 3.00
C TYR A 8 0.89 3.47 1.65
N PRO A 9 -0.42 3.45 1.36
CA PRO A 9 -0.94 3.96 0.09
C PRO A 9 -0.41 5.35 -0.27
N ARG A 10 -0.14 5.57 -1.56
CA ARG A 10 0.37 6.83 -2.11
C ARG A 10 1.76 7.27 -1.63
N SER A 11 2.55 6.34 -1.08
CA SER A 11 3.93 6.60 -0.62
C SER A 11 5.01 6.36 -1.69
N GLY A 12 4.65 5.98 -2.93
CA GLY A 12 5.61 5.84 -4.04
C GLY A 12 5.83 4.42 -4.53
N ASN A 13 4.90 3.47 -4.23
CA ASN A 13 5.05 2.08 -4.67
C ASN A 13 5.16 1.96 -6.20
N THR A 14 4.36 2.69 -6.98
CA THR A 14 4.47 2.72 -8.44
C THR A 14 5.84 3.22 -8.89
N LEU A 15 6.43 4.23 -8.22
CA LEU A 15 7.77 4.72 -8.54
C LEU A 15 8.83 3.63 -8.30
N LEU A 16 8.78 2.90 -7.18
CA LEU A 16 9.70 1.78 -6.94
C LEU A 16 9.60 0.73 -8.04
N ARG A 17 8.38 0.32 -8.40
CA ARG A 17 8.14 -0.65 -9.49
C ARG A 17 8.75 -0.15 -10.81
N THR A 18 8.56 1.14 -11.12
CA THR A 18 9.16 1.77 -12.30
C THR A 18 10.69 1.77 -12.26
N VAL A 19 11.28 2.07 -11.09
CA VAL A 19 12.75 2.02 -10.91
C VAL A 19 13.25 0.61 -11.17
N LEU A 20 12.70 -0.42 -10.53
CA LEU A 20 13.10 -1.81 -10.70
C LEU A 20 12.96 -2.28 -12.17
N PHE A 21 11.88 -1.89 -12.82
CA PHE A 21 11.65 -2.24 -14.21
C PHE A 21 12.63 -1.54 -15.17
N LYS A 22 12.77 -0.21 -15.05
CA LYS A 22 13.62 0.58 -15.97
C LYS A 22 15.11 0.33 -15.79
N THR A 23 15.56 -0.03 -14.59
CA THR A 23 16.99 -0.23 -14.30
C THR A 23 17.43 -1.69 -14.32
N MET A 24 16.52 -2.65 -14.08
CA MET A 24 16.82 -4.07 -13.93
C MET A 24 15.93 -4.98 -14.80
N GLY A 25 14.94 -4.43 -15.51
CA GLY A 25 13.99 -5.22 -16.29
C GLY A 25 13.02 -6.06 -15.44
N LEU A 26 12.90 -5.78 -14.13
CA LEU A 26 12.11 -6.60 -13.20
C LEU A 26 10.67 -6.12 -13.15
N GLU A 27 9.75 -6.99 -13.51
CA GLU A 27 8.32 -6.78 -13.37
C GLU A 27 7.84 -7.18 -11.98
N SER A 28 6.68 -6.67 -11.58
CA SER A 28 6.08 -6.95 -10.28
C SER A 28 4.57 -7.13 -10.37
N ALA A 29 4.06 -8.12 -9.65
CA ALA A 29 2.64 -8.36 -9.46
C ALA A 29 2.06 -7.50 -8.31
N SER A 30 0.78 -7.67 -8.00
CA SER A 30 0.11 -7.06 -6.85
C SER A 30 -0.75 -8.06 -6.11
N ASP A 31 -0.78 -7.96 -4.77
CA ASP A 31 -1.66 -8.77 -3.93
C ASP A 31 -3.07 -8.20 -3.78
N GLU A 32 -3.35 -7.07 -4.42
CA GLU A 32 -4.69 -6.48 -4.41
C GLU A 32 -5.56 -7.11 -5.49
N VAL A 33 -6.59 -7.82 -5.05
CA VAL A 33 -7.58 -8.42 -5.93
C VAL A 33 -8.27 -7.30 -6.72
N GLY A 34 -8.06 -7.26 -8.04
CA GLY A 34 -8.64 -6.25 -8.91
C GLY A 34 -7.65 -5.25 -9.51
N GLU A 35 -6.36 -5.32 -9.21
CA GLU A 35 -5.32 -4.53 -9.92
C GLU A 35 -5.20 -4.86 -11.42
N LYS A 36 -5.91 -5.91 -11.90
CA LYS A 36 -6.16 -6.10 -13.35
C LYS A 36 -6.67 -4.84 -14.04
N LYS A 37 -7.22 -3.90 -13.25
CA LYS A 37 -7.56 -2.53 -13.67
C LYS A 37 -7.23 -1.60 -12.51
N VAL A 38 -5.95 -1.22 -12.34
CA VAL A 38 -5.65 -0.02 -11.56
C VAL A 38 -6.47 1.10 -12.19
N VAL A 39 -7.51 1.51 -11.46
CA VAL A 39 -8.49 2.47 -11.96
C VAL A 39 -7.73 3.72 -12.38
N GLY A 40 -7.79 4.04 -13.67
CA GLY A 40 -7.10 5.20 -14.24
C GLY A 40 -5.69 4.95 -14.82
N LEU A 41 -5.14 3.74 -14.79
CA LEU A 41 -3.85 3.46 -15.45
C LEU A 41 -4.08 2.93 -16.87
N THR A 42 -3.53 3.63 -17.87
CA THR A 42 -3.57 3.18 -19.27
C THR A 42 -2.64 1.98 -19.50
N ASP A 43 -2.88 1.17 -20.54
CA ASP A 43 -2.02 0.03 -20.86
C ASP A 43 -0.57 0.45 -21.18
N ALA A 44 -0.39 1.59 -21.84
CA ALA A 44 0.93 2.17 -22.07
C ALA A 44 1.66 2.51 -20.76
N ALA A 45 0.96 3.11 -19.80
CA ALA A 45 1.52 3.43 -18.49
C ALA A 45 1.84 2.16 -17.68
N ARG A 46 1.06 1.09 -17.81
CA ARG A 46 1.36 -0.21 -17.19
C ARG A 46 2.66 -0.79 -17.72
N HIS A 47 2.79 -0.86 -19.04
CA HIS A 47 4.01 -1.36 -19.69
C HIS A 47 5.23 -0.55 -19.28
N ASN A 48 5.10 0.77 -19.12
CA ASN A 48 6.19 1.64 -18.70
C ASN A 48 6.56 1.55 -17.21
N THR A 49 5.70 0.96 -16.38
CA THR A 49 5.91 0.85 -14.92
C THR A 49 6.24 -0.56 -14.43
N GLY A 50 6.36 -1.55 -15.33
CA GLY A 50 6.68 -2.94 -14.97
C GLY A 50 5.60 -3.61 -14.12
N ILE A 51 4.32 -3.31 -14.41
CA ILE A 51 3.19 -3.93 -13.74
C ILE A 51 2.81 -5.19 -14.50
N ALA A 52 3.08 -6.36 -13.91
CA ALA A 52 2.67 -7.65 -14.42
C ALA A 52 1.26 -8.03 -13.91
N GLU A 53 0.50 -8.73 -14.74
CA GLU A 53 -0.75 -9.37 -14.34
C GLU A 53 -0.44 -10.78 -13.79
N ILE A 54 -1.19 -11.19 -12.76
CA ILE A 54 -1.14 -12.57 -12.28
C ILE A 54 -2.11 -13.38 -13.12
N GLU A 55 -1.59 -14.41 -13.79
CA GLU A 55 -2.40 -15.42 -14.44
C GLU A 55 -2.81 -16.48 -13.41
N GLY A 56 -4.12 -16.75 -13.29
CA GLY A 56 -4.66 -17.76 -12.39
C GLY A 56 -5.04 -17.25 -10.99
N ASP A 57 -5.02 -18.19 -10.04
CA ASP A 57 -5.41 -17.94 -8.65
C ASP A 57 -4.25 -17.34 -7.84
N TRP A 58 -4.58 -16.42 -6.92
CA TRP A 58 -3.60 -15.76 -6.06
C TRP A 58 -2.86 -16.74 -5.12
N ASP A 59 -3.57 -17.71 -4.55
CA ASP A 59 -2.99 -18.64 -3.60
C ASP A 59 -2.05 -19.61 -4.31
N GLU A 60 -2.39 -20.04 -5.52
CA GLU A 60 -1.53 -20.84 -6.38
C GLU A 60 -0.26 -20.05 -6.79
N TYR A 61 -0.41 -18.77 -7.18
CA TYR A 61 0.73 -17.90 -7.46
C TYR A 61 1.67 -17.78 -6.26
N CYS A 62 1.14 -17.55 -5.06
CA CYS A 62 1.93 -17.44 -3.84
C CYS A 62 2.65 -18.74 -3.50
N GLN A 63 2.00 -19.90 -3.64
CA GLN A 63 2.61 -21.21 -3.42
C GLN A 63 3.76 -21.44 -4.39
N ASN A 64 3.55 -21.22 -5.68
CA ASN A 64 4.57 -21.35 -6.71
C ASN A 64 5.75 -20.40 -6.46
N ALA A 65 5.48 -19.14 -6.15
CA ALA A 65 6.50 -18.14 -5.87
C ALA A 65 7.32 -18.50 -4.61
N THR A 66 6.70 -19.06 -3.59
CA THR A 66 7.39 -19.45 -2.35
C THR A 66 8.28 -20.68 -2.54
N GLN A 67 7.87 -21.60 -3.40
CA GLN A 67 8.62 -22.85 -3.69
C GLN A 67 9.71 -22.66 -4.75
N SER A 68 9.63 -21.59 -5.55
CA SER A 68 10.59 -21.30 -6.62
C SER A 68 11.92 -20.76 -6.06
N SER A 69 13.01 -21.08 -6.76
CA SER A 69 14.32 -20.43 -6.57
C SER A 69 14.38 -19.01 -7.15
N GLU A 70 13.45 -18.66 -8.03
CA GLU A 70 13.36 -17.34 -8.63
C GLU A 70 12.76 -16.31 -7.65
N VAL A 71 13.02 -15.03 -7.91
CA VAL A 71 12.48 -13.91 -7.14
C VAL A 71 11.22 -13.38 -7.79
N PHE A 72 10.16 -13.28 -7.00
CA PHE A 72 8.88 -12.73 -7.40
C PHE A 72 8.65 -11.42 -6.63
N LEU A 73 8.53 -10.32 -7.34
CA LEU A 73 8.26 -9.02 -6.76
C LEU A 73 6.75 -8.81 -6.63
N VAL A 74 6.28 -8.53 -5.43
CA VAL A 74 4.85 -8.38 -5.17
C VAL A 74 4.57 -7.08 -4.42
N LYS A 75 3.84 -6.18 -5.08
CA LYS A 75 3.35 -4.95 -4.46
C LYS A 75 2.28 -5.27 -3.42
N THR A 76 2.37 -4.61 -2.26
CA THR A 76 1.34 -4.68 -1.23
C THR A 76 1.18 -3.36 -0.47
N HIS A 77 -0.05 -3.10 0.00
CA HIS A 77 -0.36 -2.10 1.03
C HIS A 77 -0.89 -2.77 2.31
N ARG A 78 -1.00 -4.09 2.32
CA ARG A 78 -1.48 -4.87 3.47
C ARG A 78 -0.40 -4.99 4.55
N PRO A 79 -0.76 -5.31 5.80
CA PRO A 79 0.20 -5.72 6.81
C PRO A 79 1.01 -6.96 6.37
N PRO A 80 2.24 -7.16 6.88
CA PRO A 80 3.05 -8.32 6.56
C PRO A 80 2.35 -9.61 6.99
N ARG A 81 2.43 -10.65 6.14
CA ARG A 81 1.80 -11.96 6.38
C ARG A 81 2.81 -13.06 6.70
N ASP A 82 4.07 -12.80 6.38
CA ASP A 82 5.16 -13.75 6.48
C ASP A 82 6.47 -13.03 6.82
N ASN A 83 7.57 -13.78 6.85
CA ASN A 83 8.91 -13.26 7.09
C ASN A 83 9.76 -13.15 5.81
N GLN A 84 9.14 -13.19 4.62
CA GLN A 84 9.85 -12.98 3.37
C GLN A 84 10.46 -11.56 3.31
N PRO A 85 11.56 -11.36 2.57
CA PRO A 85 12.17 -10.05 2.41
C PRO A 85 11.18 -8.99 1.92
N ALA A 86 11.40 -7.75 2.32
CA ALA A 86 10.57 -6.64 1.89
C ALA A 86 11.40 -5.39 1.60
N ILE A 87 10.91 -4.58 0.68
CA ILE A 87 11.34 -3.20 0.48
C ILE A 87 10.17 -2.33 0.90
N TYR A 88 10.36 -1.51 1.94
CA TYR A 88 9.33 -0.62 2.44
C TYR A 88 9.62 0.83 2.09
N ILE A 89 8.66 1.47 1.42
CA ILE A 89 8.79 2.87 1.05
C ILE A 89 8.02 3.73 2.04
N VAL A 90 8.72 4.70 2.62
CA VAL A 90 8.13 5.74 3.45
C VAL A 90 8.15 7.09 2.74
N ARG A 91 7.11 7.87 2.95
CA ARG A 91 6.95 9.25 2.47
C ARG A 91 6.42 10.10 3.60
N ASP A 92 6.61 11.43 3.54
CA ASP A 92 5.96 12.37 4.46
C ASP A 92 4.47 12.03 4.60
N GLY A 93 4.05 11.69 5.83
CA GLY A 93 2.71 11.18 6.12
C GLY A 93 1.60 12.17 5.75
N ARG A 94 1.87 13.49 5.83
CA ARG A 94 0.93 14.53 5.40
C ARG A 94 0.66 14.46 3.91
N LYS A 95 1.74 14.33 3.12
CA LYS A 95 1.65 14.19 1.66
C LYS A 95 0.98 12.89 1.26
N ALA A 96 1.31 11.79 1.93
CA ALA A 96 0.72 10.48 1.67
C ALA A 96 -0.78 10.47 1.97
N SER A 97 -1.21 10.92 3.16
CA SER A 97 -2.61 10.93 3.58
C SER A 97 -3.46 11.84 2.70
N LEU A 98 -2.99 13.04 2.38
CA LEU A 98 -3.72 13.96 1.50
C LEU A 98 -3.83 13.40 0.07
N SER A 99 -2.74 12.82 -0.46
CA SER A 99 -2.78 12.18 -1.78
C SER A 99 -3.73 10.97 -1.80
N TYR A 100 -3.83 10.24 -0.68
CA TYR A 100 -4.71 9.10 -0.56
C TYR A 100 -6.18 9.53 -0.47
N SER A 101 -6.51 10.56 0.30
CA SER A 101 -7.85 11.16 0.32
C SER A 101 -8.31 11.61 -1.07
N ARG A 102 -7.44 12.30 -1.82
CA ARG A 102 -7.73 12.71 -3.20
C ARG A 102 -7.91 11.54 -4.16
N PHE A 103 -7.19 10.45 -3.95
CA PHE A 103 -7.36 9.22 -4.71
C PHE A 103 -8.76 8.64 -4.48
N HIS A 104 -9.20 8.51 -3.23
CA HIS A 104 -10.55 8.06 -2.91
C HIS A 104 -11.64 8.94 -3.53
N GLN A 105 -11.51 10.26 -3.40
CA GLN A 105 -12.48 11.20 -3.99
C GLN A 105 -12.65 11.03 -5.50
N ARG A 106 -11.59 10.63 -6.19
CA ARG A 106 -11.60 10.51 -7.65
C ARG A 106 -11.98 9.13 -8.15
N PHE A 107 -11.49 8.09 -7.51
CA PHE A 107 -11.52 6.74 -8.04
C PHE A 107 -12.37 5.74 -7.24
N THR A 108 -12.84 6.12 -6.04
CA THR A 108 -13.65 5.23 -5.21
C THR A 108 -15.10 5.70 -5.18
N PRO A 109 -16.08 4.79 -5.38
CA PRO A 109 -17.49 5.14 -5.20
C PRO A 109 -17.78 5.65 -3.80
N LYS A 110 -18.77 6.54 -3.66
CA LYS A 110 -19.25 7.00 -2.35
C LYS A 110 -20.11 5.92 -1.68
N PRO A 111 -20.08 5.79 -0.34
CA PRO A 111 -19.26 6.56 0.58
C PRO A 111 -17.79 6.12 0.56
N HIS A 112 -16.85 7.06 0.64
CA HIS A 112 -15.42 6.79 0.76
C HIS A 112 -14.85 7.48 2.01
N PRO A 113 -13.69 7.02 2.54
CA PRO A 113 -13.06 7.62 3.72
C PRO A 113 -12.76 9.11 3.52
N SER A 114 -13.03 9.92 4.53
CA SER A 114 -12.56 11.30 4.58
C SER A 114 -11.05 11.36 4.89
N LEU A 115 -10.43 12.55 4.74
CA LEU A 115 -9.04 12.73 5.15
C LEU A 115 -8.84 12.43 6.66
N LEU A 116 -9.80 12.83 7.49
CA LEU A 116 -9.75 12.55 8.93
C LEU A 116 -9.83 11.03 9.20
N ASP A 117 -10.71 10.31 8.52
CA ASP A 117 -10.81 8.85 8.67
C ASP A 117 -9.48 8.16 8.33
N LEU A 118 -8.81 8.60 7.25
CA LEU A 118 -7.50 8.06 6.86
C LEU A 118 -6.42 8.35 7.90
N ILE A 119 -6.39 9.56 8.46
CA ILE A 119 -5.46 9.94 9.53
C ILE A 119 -5.71 9.12 10.80
N LEU A 120 -6.97 8.89 11.16
CA LEU A 120 -7.36 8.05 12.29
C LEU A 120 -7.09 6.55 12.09
N GLY A 121 -6.79 6.12 10.87
CA GLY A 121 -6.61 4.71 10.52
C GLY A 121 -7.91 3.96 10.27
N GLY A 122 -8.98 4.67 9.93
CA GLY A 122 -10.31 4.11 9.64
C GLY A 122 -10.44 3.43 8.28
N ASP A 123 -9.40 3.39 7.48
CA ASP A 123 -9.37 2.66 6.22
C ASP A 123 -8.77 1.25 6.38
N TYR A 124 -8.91 0.44 5.32
CA TYR A 124 -8.46 -0.96 5.30
C TYR A 124 -6.99 -1.13 5.71
N TYR A 125 -6.12 -0.21 5.33
CA TYR A 125 -4.68 -0.29 5.60
C TYR A 125 -4.24 0.29 6.94
N GLY A 126 -5.15 0.89 7.72
CA GLY A 126 -4.86 1.49 9.01
C GLY A 126 -4.20 2.86 8.94
N GLY A 127 -3.66 3.33 10.06
CA GLY A 127 -2.97 4.62 10.16
C GLY A 127 -1.54 4.57 9.59
N TRP A 128 -1.05 5.71 9.10
CA TRP A 128 0.27 5.82 8.48
C TRP A 128 1.42 5.35 9.39
N SER A 129 1.43 5.75 10.67
CA SER A 129 2.47 5.34 11.62
C SER A 129 2.39 3.86 11.98
N ASP A 130 1.16 3.33 12.16
CA ASP A 130 0.96 1.92 12.51
C ASP A 130 1.41 1.02 11.36
N HIS A 131 1.06 1.40 10.14
CA HIS A 131 1.48 0.68 8.95
C HIS A 131 3.02 0.64 8.83
N TYR A 132 3.69 1.77 9.03
CA TYR A 132 5.15 1.84 9.07
C TYR A 132 5.74 0.91 10.12
N ARG A 133 5.29 1.01 11.38
CA ARG A 133 5.83 0.24 12.51
C ARG A 133 5.66 -1.26 12.31
N THR A 134 4.54 -1.68 11.72
CA THR A 134 4.28 -3.09 11.43
C THR A 134 5.29 -3.67 10.43
N TRP A 135 5.72 -2.89 9.44
CA TRP A 135 6.70 -3.33 8.44
C TRP A 135 8.14 -3.23 8.91
N ILE A 136 8.51 -2.14 9.60
CA ILE A 136 9.89 -1.87 10.00
C ILE A 136 10.32 -2.71 11.22
N GLY A 137 9.38 -3.19 12.03
CA GLY A 137 9.68 -4.14 13.11
C GLY A 137 10.23 -5.51 12.67
N ARG A 138 10.34 -5.77 11.35
CA ARG A 138 10.84 -7.02 10.76
C ARG A 138 12.32 -6.92 10.40
N ALA A 139 13.08 -8.01 10.65
CA ALA A 139 14.52 -8.04 10.39
C ALA A 139 14.89 -7.92 8.88
N ASN A 140 14.03 -8.41 7.98
CA ASN A 140 14.32 -8.51 6.54
C ASN A 140 13.60 -7.42 5.73
N THR A 141 13.53 -6.19 6.25
CA THR A 141 12.88 -5.07 5.56
C THR A 141 13.89 -3.98 5.25
N LEU A 142 14.11 -3.70 3.96
CA LEU A 142 14.87 -2.55 3.49
C LEU A 142 13.96 -1.31 3.51
N LEU A 143 14.28 -0.32 4.34
CA LEU A 143 13.59 0.96 4.37
C LEU A 143 14.16 1.90 3.31
N ILE A 144 13.27 2.50 2.49
CA ILE A 144 13.61 3.50 1.48
C ILE A 144 12.70 4.72 1.65
N ARG A 145 13.25 5.90 1.52
CA ARG A 145 12.48 7.15 1.48
C ARG A 145 12.02 7.42 0.05
N TYR A 146 10.81 7.96 -0.08
CA TYR A 146 10.27 8.36 -1.38
C TYR A 146 11.21 9.34 -2.11
N GLU A 147 11.79 10.27 -1.37
CA GLU A 147 12.68 11.31 -1.88
C GLU A 147 13.95 10.70 -2.50
N ASP A 148 14.49 9.63 -1.91
CA ASP A 148 15.67 8.92 -2.44
C ASP A 148 15.36 8.16 -3.73
N LEU A 149 14.11 7.68 -3.88
CA LEU A 149 13.66 7.00 -5.11
C LEU A 149 13.50 7.95 -6.30
N VAL A 150 13.18 9.22 -6.07
CA VAL A 150 13.00 10.20 -7.16
C VAL A 150 14.29 10.32 -7.97
N ASP A 151 15.43 10.39 -7.29
CA ASP A 151 16.76 10.48 -7.91
C ASP A 151 17.39 9.11 -8.16
N ALA A 152 16.99 8.09 -7.41
CA ALA A 152 17.45 6.70 -7.40
C ALA A 152 18.96 6.58 -7.74
N LYS A 153 19.80 7.15 -6.87
CA LYS A 153 21.25 7.15 -7.04
C LYS A 153 21.81 5.73 -7.07
N LYS A 154 23.00 5.58 -7.63
CA LYS A 154 23.65 4.28 -7.84
C LYS A 154 23.70 3.42 -6.58
N GLU A 155 24.03 4.02 -5.43
CA GLU A 155 24.12 3.30 -4.15
C GLU A 155 22.76 2.73 -3.70
N LEU A 156 21.66 3.41 -4.03
CA LEU A 156 20.32 2.90 -3.79
C LEU A 156 19.97 1.76 -4.76
N LEU A 157 20.32 1.90 -6.04
CA LEU A 157 20.07 0.85 -7.04
C LEU A 157 20.83 -0.44 -6.69
N GLU A 158 22.06 -0.33 -6.20
CA GLU A 158 22.87 -1.48 -5.74
C GLU A 158 22.21 -2.17 -4.54
N LYS A 159 21.71 -1.44 -3.54
CA LYS A 159 20.94 -2.00 -2.41
C LYS A 159 19.65 -2.67 -2.84
N LEU A 160 18.96 -2.08 -3.81
CA LEU A 160 17.76 -2.70 -4.40
C LEU A 160 18.11 -4.01 -5.07
N ALA A 161 19.14 -4.02 -5.93
CA ALA A 161 19.61 -5.22 -6.63
C ALA A 161 19.99 -6.34 -5.66
N GLU A 162 20.74 -6.02 -4.59
CA GLU A 162 21.06 -6.99 -3.54
C GLU A 162 19.80 -7.57 -2.89
N THR A 163 18.84 -6.72 -2.52
CA THR A 163 17.59 -7.14 -1.85
C THR A 163 16.75 -8.07 -2.73
N VAL A 164 16.68 -7.78 -4.04
CA VAL A 164 15.94 -8.59 -5.01
C VAL A 164 16.81 -9.68 -5.67
N ARG A 165 18.04 -9.87 -5.18
CA ARG A 165 19.02 -10.85 -5.70
C ARG A 165 19.27 -10.73 -7.20
N TYR A 166 19.26 -9.51 -7.72
CA TYR A 166 19.56 -9.24 -9.12
C TYR A 166 21.07 -9.20 -9.33
N THR A 167 21.56 -9.96 -10.32
CA THR A 167 23.00 -10.09 -10.65
C THR A 167 23.35 -9.56 -12.03
N GLY A 168 22.37 -9.02 -12.77
CA GLY A 168 22.57 -8.45 -14.09
C GLY A 168 23.16 -7.05 -14.05
N GLU A 169 23.34 -6.46 -15.21
CA GLU A 169 23.76 -5.05 -15.36
C GLU A 169 22.63 -4.11 -14.93
N ILE A 170 22.94 -3.13 -14.09
CA ILE A 170 21.98 -2.11 -13.65
C ILE A 170 22.06 -0.92 -14.59
N ALA A 171 20.99 -0.67 -15.35
CA ALA A 171 20.92 0.48 -16.24
C ALA A 171 20.82 1.81 -15.44
N PRO A 172 21.33 2.93 -15.98
CA PRO A 172 21.17 4.24 -15.34
C PRO A 172 19.70 4.62 -15.17
N TRP A 173 19.36 5.19 -14.01
CA TRP A 173 18.02 5.69 -13.75
C TRP A 173 17.78 7.03 -14.45
N HIS A 174 16.71 7.07 -15.22
CA HIS A 174 16.16 8.29 -15.79
C HIS A 174 14.69 8.34 -15.40
N ASN A 175 14.33 9.31 -14.59
CA ASN A 175 12.96 9.41 -14.07
C ASN A 175 11.97 9.72 -15.20
N PRO A 176 11.06 8.80 -15.57
CA PRO A 176 10.15 8.99 -16.69
C PRO A 176 8.90 9.79 -16.29
N PHE A 177 8.92 10.48 -15.16
CA PHE A 177 7.72 11.08 -14.58
C PHE A 177 7.02 12.07 -15.52
N ASP A 178 7.78 12.93 -16.22
CA ASP A 178 7.19 13.92 -17.14
C ASP A 178 6.46 13.25 -18.29
N GLN A 179 7.02 12.17 -18.84
CA GLN A 179 6.38 11.36 -19.87
C GLN A 179 5.12 10.68 -19.33
N LEU A 180 5.21 10.00 -18.18
CA LEU A 180 4.09 9.34 -17.54
C LEU A 180 2.97 10.33 -17.17
N HIS A 181 3.33 11.53 -16.75
CA HIS A 181 2.36 12.59 -16.47
C HIS A 181 1.65 13.07 -17.72
N GLN A 182 2.35 13.21 -18.85
CA GLN A 182 1.74 13.56 -20.13
C GLN A 182 0.78 12.48 -20.64
N GLU A 183 1.17 11.21 -20.49
CA GLU A 183 0.36 10.05 -20.90
C GLU A 183 -0.87 9.83 -20.00
N ASN A 184 -0.74 10.12 -18.70
CA ASN A 184 -1.79 9.90 -17.71
C ASN A 184 -1.73 10.92 -16.55
N PRO A 185 -2.14 12.19 -16.79
CA PRO A 185 -2.02 13.27 -15.81
C PRO A 185 -2.87 13.07 -14.55
N ASP A 186 -3.90 12.27 -14.66
CA ASP A 186 -4.81 11.98 -13.57
C ASP A 186 -4.21 11.03 -12.53
N PHE A 187 -3.43 10.07 -12.99
CA PHE A 187 -2.76 9.10 -12.14
C PHE A 187 -1.38 9.58 -11.67
N PHE A 188 -0.55 10.07 -12.60
CA PHE A 188 0.78 10.62 -12.32
C PHE A 188 0.69 12.14 -12.14
N ARG A 189 0.35 12.57 -10.96
CA ARG A 189 0.36 14.00 -10.62
C ARG A 189 1.81 14.46 -10.43
N LYS A 190 2.09 15.75 -10.64
CA LYS A 190 3.43 16.37 -10.50
C LYS A 190 4.11 16.23 -9.13
N GLY A 191 3.96 15.11 -8.44
CA GLY A 191 4.68 14.76 -7.19
C GLY A 191 4.58 15.76 -6.03
N GLU A 192 4.22 16.98 -6.31
CA GLU A 192 4.11 18.10 -5.41
C GLU A 192 2.74 18.11 -4.70
N THR A 193 2.44 17.04 -3.97
CA THR A 193 1.32 17.11 -3.03
C THR A 193 1.78 18.01 -1.89
N THR A 194 1.39 19.26 -1.93
CA THR A 194 1.54 20.15 -0.78
C THR A 194 0.26 20.15 0.03
N TRP A 195 0.39 20.13 1.35
CA TRP A 195 -0.72 20.30 2.29
C TRP A 195 -0.90 21.76 2.65
N GLN A 196 0.17 22.58 2.47
CA GLN A 196 0.11 24.03 2.73
C GLN A 196 -0.83 24.68 1.73
N GLY A 197 -1.81 25.40 2.24
CA GLY A 197 -2.84 26.06 1.43
C GLY A 197 -3.92 25.13 0.88
N ASP A 198 -3.90 23.84 1.15
CA ASP A 198 -5.01 22.93 0.83
C ASP A 198 -6.17 23.17 1.80
N SER A 199 -7.35 23.44 1.26
CA SER A 199 -8.54 23.76 2.07
C SER A 199 -9.03 22.60 2.95
N THR A 200 -8.65 21.36 2.62
CA THR A 200 -8.99 20.18 3.43
C THR A 200 -8.00 19.93 4.57
N TRP A 201 -6.77 20.51 4.48
CA TRP A 201 -5.75 20.42 5.52
C TRP A 201 -5.89 21.59 6.51
N THR A 202 -6.95 21.56 7.30
CA THR A 202 -7.24 22.61 8.31
C THR A 202 -6.27 22.55 9.50
N PRO A 203 -6.18 23.62 10.32
CA PRO A 203 -5.39 23.57 11.57
C PRO A 203 -5.77 22.41 12.49
N MET A 204 -7.07 22.07 12.58
CA MET A 204 -7.55 20.94 13.37
C MET A 204 -7.03 19.60 12.79
N ILE A 205 -7.14 19.37 11.49
CA ILE A 205 -6.59 18.19 10.82
C ILE A 205 -5.08 18.07 11.07
N ASN A 206 -4.37 19.19 10.96
CA ASN A 206 -2.94 19.25 11.23
C ASN A 206 -2.60 18.85 12.68
N ALA A 207 -3.36 19.36 13.65
CA ALA A 207 -3.14 19.02 15.06
C ALA A 207 -3.44 17.53 15.36
N VAL A 208 -4.53 16.99 14.83
CA VAL A 208 -4.87 15.55 14.94
C VAL A 208 -3.77 14.70 14.29
N PHE A 209 -3.31 15.09 13.10
CA PHE A 209 -2.22 14.38 12.42
C PHE A 209 -0.96 14.34 13.27
N PHE A 210 -0.53 15.47 13.81
CA PHE A 210 0.68 15.51 14.63
C PHE A 210 0.51 14.85 15.99
N HIS A 211 -0.68 14.86 16.58
CA HIS A 211 -0.96 14.08 17.79
C HIS A 211 -0.75 12.58 17.57
N LEU A 212 -1.22 12.04 16.44
CA LEU A 212 -1.15 10.60 16.16
C LEU A 212 0.18 10.14 15.53
N HIS A 213 0.81 11.00 14.75
CA HIS A 213 1.93 10.63 13.89
C HIS A 213 3.18 11.49 14.13
N GLY A 214 3.14 12.44 15.06
CA GLY A 214 4.21 13.41 15.32
C GLY A 214 5.53 12.75 15.67
N ASP A 215 5.54 11.74 16.52
CA ASP A 215 6.76 11.03 16.94
C ASP A 215 7.46 10.41 15.72
N LEU A 216 6.71 9.73 14.86
CA LEU A 216 7.29 9.14 13.65
C LEU A 216 7.74 10.21 12.63
N MET A 217 7.02 11.34 12.56
CA MET A 217 7.46 12.47 11.72
C MET A 217 8.79 13.06 12.17
N ILE A 218 9.03 13.10 13.50
CA ILE A 218 10.31 13.52 14.09
C ILE A 218 11.39 12.46 13.81
N GLU A 219 11.12 11.21 14.11
CA GLU A 219 12.03 10.07 13.89
C GLU A 219 12.54 10.03 12.44
N LEU A 220 11.65 10.24 11.49
CA LEU A 220 11.97 10.27 10.06
C LEU A 220 12.51 11.64 9.57
N GLY A 221 12.59 12.65 10.41
CA GLY A 221 13.08 13.99 10.06
C GLY A 221 12.16 14.79 9.12
N TYR A 222 10.87 14.43 9.04
CA TYR A 222 9.86 15.19 8.29
C TYR A 222 9.29 16.37 9.10
N ALA A 223 9.47 16.37 10.40
CA ALA A 223 9.12 17.48 11.30
C ALA A 223 10.11 17.62 12.44
N SER A 224 10.18 18.82 13.02
CA SER A 224 10.93 19.05 14.28
C SER A 224 10.00 18.89 15.49
N PRO A 225 10.54 18.61 16.69
CA PRO A 225 9.76 18.63 17.93
C PRO A 225 9.00 19.95 18.13
N LYS A 226 9.62 21.06 17.75
CA LYS A 226 8.98 22.39 17.79
C LYS A 226 7.75 22.47 16.89
N THR A 227 7.83 21.96 15.67
CA THR A 227 6.73 21.93 14.71
C THR A 227 5.54 21.13 15.27
N VAL A 228 5.81 19.97 15.87
CA VAL A 228 4.78 19.13 16.49
C VAL A 228 4.12 19.85 17.67
N ALA A 229 4.91 20.43 18.58
CA ALA A 229 4.40 21.15 19.73
C ALA A 229 3.56 22.37 19.34
N GLU A 230 3.98 23.13 18.31
CA GLU A 230 3.22 24.26 17.78
C GLU A 230 1.87 23.84 17.18
N ALA A 231 1.85 22.75 16.43
CA ALA A 231 0.64 22.25 15.79
C ALA A 231 -0.42 21.74 16.79
N THR A 232 0.00 21.26 17.95
CA THR A 232 -0.91 20.68 18.97
C THR A 232 -1.24 21.65 20.11
N ARG A 233 -0.57 22.79 20.21
CA ARG A 233 -0.64 23.72 21.36
C ARG A 233 -2.05 24.24 21.65
N GLU A 234 -2.79 24.58 20.62
CA GLU A 234 -4.08 25.29 20.75
C GLU A 234 -5.26 24.35 20.87
N ILE A 235 -5.01 23.03 20.84
CA ILE A 235 -6.07 22.03 20.93
C ILE A 235 -6.22 21.58 22.38
N PRO A 236 -7.42 21.70 22.99
CA PRO A 236 -7.67 21.20 24.34
C PRO A 236 -7.40 19.70 24.45
N GLY A 237 -6.83 19.25 25.59
CA GLY A 237 -6.49 17.85 25.82
C GLY A 237 -7.68 16.89 25.65
N GLU A 238 -8.87 17.32 26.03
CA GLU A 238 -10.12 16.55 25.87
C GLU A 238 -10.42 16.16 24.42
N TRP A 239 -10.01 17.00 23.45
CA TRP A 239 -10.15 16.67 22.03
C TRP A 239 -9.23 15.51 21.61
N PHE A 240 -8.05 15.42 22.20
CA PHE A 240 -7.16 14.30 21.89
C PHE A 240 -7.66 13.00 22.52
N GLU A 241 -8.31 13.06 23.69
CA GLU A 241 -9.00 11.89 24.26
C GLU A 241 -10.11 11.39 23.33
N LEU A 242 -10.88 12.31 22.73
CA LEU A 242 -11.90 11.97 21.74
C LEU A 242 -11.29 11.37 20.47
N VAL A 243 -10.15 11.92 19.99
CA VAL A 243 -9.40 11.37 18.85
C VAL A 243 -8.96 9.93 19.12
N GLU A 244 -8.39 9.67 20.29
CA GLU A 244 -7.96 8.32 20.68
C GLU A 244 -9.14 7.36 20.86
N ALA A 245 -10.27 7.83 21.40
CA ALA A 245 -11.51 7.03 21.49
C ALA A 245 -12.04 6.68 20.10
N SER A 246 -12.05 7.64 19.18
CA SER A 246 -12.47 7.44 17.78
C SER A 246 -11.57 6.44 17.07
N ARG A 247 -10.25 6.54 17.28
CA ARG A 247 -9.27 5.60 16.72
C ARG A 247 -9.49 4.18 17.21
N ARG A 248 -9.72 4.00 18.53
CA ARG A 248 -10.04 2.68 19.11
C ARG A 248 -11.34 2.12 18.54
N PHE A 249 -12.36 2.96 18.38
CA PHE A 249 -13.62 2.54 17.77
C PHE A 249 -13.43 2.07 16.32
N LEU A 250 -12.72 2.84 15.51
CA LEU A 250 -12.43 2.47 14.10
C LEU A 250 -11.62 1.17 14.00
N ALA A 251 -10.63 0.97 14.87
CA ALA A 251 -9.86 -0.27 14.93
C ALA A 251 -10.74 -1.47 15.32
N GLY A 252 -11.63 -1.31 16.31
CA GLY A 252 -12.59 -2.33 16.71
C GLY A 252 -13.58 -2.68 15.61
N LYS A 253 -14.12 -1.68 14.91
CA LYS A 253 -15.00 -1.85 13.76
C LYS A 253 -14.31 -2.66 12.67
N LYS A 254 -13.08 -2.30 12.31
CA LYS A 254 -12.28 -3.00 11.29
C LYS A 254 -12.02 -4.46 11.66
N ALA A 255 -11.70 -4.74 12.92
CA ALA A 255 -11.51 -6.12 13.40
C ALA A 255 -12.79 -6.94 13.23
N LEU A 256 -13.96 -6.36 13.53
CA LEU A 256 -15.24 -7.02 13.32
C LEU A 256 -15.55 -7.25 11.82
N GLU A 257 -15.27 -6.29 10.96
CA GLU A 257 -15.45 -6.43 9.51
C GLU A 257 -14.57 -7.59 8.98
N THR A 258 -13.31 -7.68 9.38
CA THR A 258 -12.41 -8.78 9.02
C THR A 258 -12.98 -10.14 9.45
N ILE A 259 -13.47 -10.25 10.70
CA ILE A 259 -14.09 -11.48 11.20
C ILE A 259 -15.36 -11.85 10.39
N CYS A 260 -16.17 -10.86 10.01
CA CYS A 260 -17.34 -11.09 9.18
C CYS A 260 -16.97 -11.61 7.79
N ASP A 261 -15.94 -11.04 7.16
CA ASP A 261 -15.46 -11.45 5.84
C ASP A 261 -14.88 -12.88 5.87
N GLU A 262 -14.09 -13.21 6.90
CA GLU A 262 -13.56 -14.57 7.10
C GLU A 262 -14.69 -15.60 7.28
N ARG A 263 -15.69 -15.28 8.09
CA ARG A 263 -16.85 -16.15 8.27
C ARG A 263 -17.65 -16.31 6.99
N GLN A 264 -17.83 -15.23 6.24
CA GLN A 264 -18.54 -15.28 4.97
C GLN A 264 -17.79 -16.15 3.93
N ALA A 265 -16.47 -16.09 3.90
CA ALA A 265 -15.65 -16.97 3.08
C ALA A 265 -15.83 -18.45 3.44
N VAL A 266 -15.84 -18.79 4.74
CA VAL A 266 -16.12 -20.16 5.22
C VAL A 266 -17.52 -20.61 4.81
N ILE A 267 -18.52 -19.76 4.96
CA ILE A 267 -19.91 -20.06 4.57
C ILE A 267 -19.99 -20.36 3.06
N ASN A 268 -19.33 -19.55 2.24
CA ASN A 268 -19.31 -19.74 0.78
C ASN A 268 -18.60 -21.04 0.40
N GLY A 269 -17.48 -21.37 1.04
CA GLY A 269 -16.77 -22.62 0.84
C GLY A 269 -17.62 -23.85 1.22
N LEU A 270 -18.34 -23.79 2.35
CA LEU A 270 -19.25 -24.86 2.75
C LEU A 270 -20.42 -25.02 1.77
N LYS A 271 -20.99 -23.93 1.25
CA LYS A 271 -22.03 -23.99 0.24
C LYS A 271 -21.53 -24.67 -1.04
N SER A 272 -20.37 -24.29 -1.55
CA SER A 272 -19.74 -24.93 -2.72
C SER A 272 -19.57 -26.43 -2.51
N ALA A 273 -19.01 -26.84 -1.37
CA ALA A 273 -18.83 -28.24 -1.04
C ALA A 273 -20.16 -29.02 -0.94
N CYS A 274 -21.24 -28.37 -0.44
CA CYS A 274 -22.57 -28.98 -0.43
C CYS A 274 -23.12 -29.16 -1.84
N ASP A 275 -22.98 -28.15 -2.70
CA ASP A 275 -23.46 -28.21 -4.09
C ASP A 275 -22.73 -29.29 -4.89
N GLU A 276 -21.42 -29.41 -4.72
CA GLU A 276 -20.60 -30.47 -5.34
C GLU A 276 -21.04 -31.87 -4.88
N ARG A 277 -21.31 -32.05 -3.58
CA ARG A 277 -21.80 -33.32 -3.03
C ARG A 277 -23.20 -33.66 -3.56
N LEU A 278 -24.10 -32.68 -3.66
CA LEU A 278 -25.43 -32.89 -4.22
C LEU A 278 -25.34 -33.31 -5.68
N ALA A 279 -24.50 -32.63 -6.48
CA ALA A 279 -24.28 -33.00 -7.87
C ALA A 279 -23.72 -34.43 -8.02
N LEU A 280 -22.82 -34.85 -7.13
CA LEU A 280 -22.29 -36.18 -7.10
C LEU A 280 -23.36 -37.24 -6.76
N ILE A 281 -24.20 -36.96 -5.76
CA ILE A 281 -25.32 -37.85 -5.36
C ILE A 281 -26.31 -38.02 -6.53
N GLU A 282 -26.66 -36.94 -7.22
CA GLU A 282 -27.53 -36.98 -8.40
C GLU A 282 -26.92 -37.83 -9.53
N LYS A 283 -25.62 -37.66 -9.78
CA LYS A 283 -24.91 -38.46 -10.78
C LYS A 283 -24.91 -39.95 -10.44
N LEU A 284 -24.64 -40.30 -9.19
CA LEU A 284 -24.64 -41.71 -8.74
C LEU A 284 -26.04 -42.34 -8.77
N SER A 285 -27.08 -41.54 -8.42
CA SER A 285 -28.46 -42.04 -8.47
C SER A 285 -28.96 -42.27 -9.90
N LYS A 286 -28.40 -41.61 -10.91
CA LYS A 286 -28.72 -41.83 -12.35
C LYS A 286 -27.92 -42.99 -12.95
N SER A 287 -26.74 -43.30 -12.42
CA SER A 287 -25.89 -44.37 -12.90
C SER A 287 -26.20 -45.77 -12.26
N GLY A 288 -27.05 -45.81 -11.24
CA GLY A 288 -27.49 -47.04 -10.59
C GLY A 288 -28.86 -47.58 -11.11
N LYS A 289 -29.37 -46.99 -12.22
CA LYS A 289 -30.49 -47.53 -12.98
C LYS A 289 -30.00 -48.04 -14.32
#